data_8784d51f9cad93f6870e94681e3e6f12
#
_entry.id   8784d51f9cad93f6870e94681e3e6f12
#
_cell.length_a   1.000
_cell.length_b   1.000
_cell.length_c   1.000
_cell.angle_alpha   90.00
_cell.angle_beta   90.00
_cell.angle_gamma   90.00
#
_symmetry.space_group_name_H-M   'P 1'
#
loop_
_entity.id
_entity.type
_entity.pdbx_description
1 polymer ?
#
loop_
_entity_poly.entity_id
_entity_poly.type
_entity_poly.pdbx_seq_one_letter_code
_entity_poly.pdbx_strand_id
1 'polypeptide(L)'
;GLGDVYKRQPLTNVLTDSISQIVSACPGEIGVAVIVNNRDTVKVNNKSVYPMMSVFKVHQALALCNDFDNKGISLDTLVNINRDKLDPKTWSPMLKDYSGPVISLTVRDLLRYTLTQSDNNASNLMFKDMVNVAQTDSFIATLIPRSSFQIAYTEEEMSADHNKAYSNYTSPLGAAMLMNRLFTEGLIDDEKQSFIKNTLKECKTGVDRIAAPLLDKEGVVIAHKTGSGYVNENGVLAAHNDVAYICLPNNISYTLAVFVKDFKGNESQASQYVAHISAVVYSLLMQTSVKS
;
A
#
# COMPACT_ATOMS: atom_id res chain seq x y z
N GLY A 1 34.88 23.01 0.24
CA GLY A 1 35.71 23.48 1.35
C GLY A 1 35.15 23.05 2.70
N LEU A 2 35.89 23.26 3.77
CA LEU A 2 35.45 22.93 5.14
C LEU A 2 34.14 23.62 5.52
N GLY A 3 33.87 24.81 5.01
CA GLY A 3 32.62 25.52 5.22
C GLY A 3 31.41 24.82 4.62
N ASP A 4 31.58 24.09 3.53
CA ASP A 4 30.52 23.36 2.87
C ASP A 4 30.16 22.08 3.64
N VAL A 5 31.13 21.44 4.29
CA VAL A 5 30.90 20.25 5.10
C VAL A 5 30.02 20.58 6.32
N TYR A 6 30.23 21.72 6.95
CA TYR A 6 29.46 22.16 8.12
C TYR A 6 28.06 22.66 7.77
N LYS A 7 27.79 23.01 6.51
CA LYS A 7 26.50 23.53 6.05
C LYS A 7 25.58 22.42 5.52
N ARG A 8 26.11 21.21 5.25
CA ARG A 8 25.32 20.08 4.73
C ARG A 8 24.55 19.44 5.86
N GLN A 9 23.20 19.50 5.75
CA GLN A 9 22.34 18.71 6.60
C GLN A 9 22.32 17.26 6.13
N PRO A 10 22.22 16.29 7.05
CA PRO A 10 21.94 14.91 6.67
C PRO A 10 20.68 14.83 5.80
N LEU A 11 20.70 13.95 4.80
CA LEU A 11 19.55 13.74 3.90
C LEU A 11 18.27 13.46 4.68
N THR A 12 18.36 12.67 5.75
CA THR A 12 17.19 12.32 6.58
C THR A 12 16.56 13.57 7.21
N ASN A 13 17.39 14.55 7.64
CA ASN A 13 16.89 15.81 8.21
C ASN A 13 16.21 16.69 7.15
N VAL A 14 16.81 16.76 5.95
CA VAL A 14 16.26 17.53 4.84
C VAL A 14 14.91 16.94 4.41
N LEU A 15 14.82 15.64 4.29
CA LEU A 15 13.58 14.94 3.96
C LEU A 15 12.51 15.17 5.04
N THR A 16 12.88 15.03 6.30
CA THR A 16 11.94 15.24 7.43
C THR A 16 11.40 16.66 7.42
N ASP A 17 12.25 17.67 7.28
CA ASP A 17 11.84 19.07 7.29
C ASP A 17 10.93 19.40 6.10
N SER A 18 11.29 18.95 4.91
CA SER A 18 10.51 19.19 3.69
C SER A 18 9.14 18.53 3.73
N ILE A 19 9.08 17.29 4.20
CA ILE A 19 7.80 16.56 4.36
C ILE A 19 6.94 17.22 5.43
N SER A 20 7.56 17.61 6.58
CA SER A 20 6.85 18.25 7.69
C SER A 20 6.18 19.56 7.27
N GLN A 21 6.82 20.35 6.42
CA GLN A 21 6.23 21.59 5.89
C GLN A 21 4.95 21.31 5.09
N ILE A 22 4.95 20.27 4.25
CA ILE A 22 3.77 19.90 3.46
C ILE A 22 2.65 19.41 4.38
N VAL A 23 3.00 18.55 5.31
CA VAL A 23 2.05 17.93 6.25
C VAL A 23 1.39 18.97 7.14
N SER A 24 2.13 19.98 7.59
CA SER A 24 1.61 21.04 8.47
C SER A 24 0.53 21.89 7.82
N ALA A 25 0.48 21.96 6.50
CA ALA A 25 -0.52 22.73 5.75
C ALA A 25 -1.81 21.93 5.46
N CYS A 26 -1.81 20.65 5.76
CA CYS A 26 -2.92 19.74 5.42
C CYS A 26 -4.11 19.94 6.37
N PRO A 27 -5.33 20.07 5.85
CA PRO A 27 -6.54 20.11 6.68
C PRO A 27 -6.99 18.69 7.11
N GLY A 28 -6.14 17.98 7.76
CA GLY A 28 -6.29 16.61 8.24
C GLY A 28 -4.98 16.13 8.82
N GLU A 29 -4.87 14.83 9.00
CA GLU A 29 -3.65 14.18 9.50
C GLU A 29 -2.93 13.47 8.36
N ILE A 30 -1.64 13.71 8.19
CA ILE A 30 -0.81 12.94 7.27
C ILE A 30 0.34 12.33 8.04
N GLY A 31 0.49 11.00 7.91
CA GLY A 31 1.66 10.27 8.39
C GLY A 31 2.49 9.78 7.22
N VAL A 32 3.80 9.90 7.31
CA VAL A 32 4.74 9.54 6.25
C VAL A 32 5.89 8.74 6.81
N ALA A 33 6.31 7.72 6.06
CA ALA A 33 7.57 7.03 6.30
C ALA A 33 8.32 6.84 4.99
N VAL A 34 9.63 7.02 5.03
CA VAL A 34 10.51 6.79 3.90
C VAL A 34 11.66 5.90 4.36
N ILE A 35 11.96 4.86 3.58
CA ILE A 35 13.13 4.01 3.81
C ILE A 35 13.99 4.08 2.55
N VAL A 36 15.19 4.62 2.67
CA VAL A 36 16.11 4.83 1.55
C VAL A 36 17.18 3.75 1.53
N ASN A 37 17.33 3.06 0.43
CA ASN A 37 18.34 2.02 0.22
C ASN A 37 18.36 0.96 1.32
N ASN A 38 17.18 0.58 1.82
CA ASN A 38 17.03 -0.40 2.89
C ASN A 38 17.85 -0.04 4.17
N ARG A 39 18.10 1.22 4.41
CA ARG A 39 18.98 1.67 5.49
C ARG A 39 18.47 2.89 6.24
N ASP A 40 18.32 4.03 5.55
CA ASP A 40 17.99 5.31 6.18
C ASP A 40 16.48 5.48 6.28
N THR A 41 15.99 5.78 7.47
CA THR A 41 14.55 5.88 7.76
C THR A 41 14.17 7.29 8.16
N VAL A 42 13.07 7.79 7.55
CA VAL A 42 12.45 9.07 7.87
C VAL A 42 11.00 8.80 8.29
N LYS A 43 10.56 9.48 9.35
CA LYS A 43 9.20 9.35 9.89
C LYS A 43 8.64 10.73 10.20
N VAL A 44 7.38 10.96 9.79
CA VAL A 44 6.61 12.15 10.15
C VAL A 44 5.22 11.69 10.58
N ASN A 45 4.80 12.08 11.78
CA ASN A 45 3.53 11.63 12.38
C ASN A 45 3.34 10.12 12.35
N ASN A 46 4.38 9.40 12.78
CA ASN A 46 4.39 7.93 12.75
C ASN A 46 3.63 7.36 13.95
N LYS A 47 2.31 7.30 13.82
CA LYS A 47 1.40 6.75 14.84
C LYS A 47 0.67 5.54 14.26
N SER A 48 0.33 4.56 15.10
CA SER A 48 -0.43 3.36 14.72
C SER A 48 -1.94 3.65 14.73
N VAL A 49 -2.40 4.61 13.93
CA VAL A 49 -3.78 5.11 13.95
C VAL A 49 -4.40 5.28 12.56
N TYR A 50 -3.66 5.01 11.49
CA TYR A 50 -4.13 5.32 10.14
C TYR A 50 -4.94 4.15 9.58
N PRO A 51 -6.21 4.36 9.19
CA PRO A 51 -6.99 3.32 8.51
C PRO A 51 -6.29 2.90 7.23
N MET A 52 -5.99 1.60 7.10
CA MET A 52 -5.27 1.10 5.93
C MET A 52 -6.10 1.13 4.66
N MET A 53 -7.38 0.92 4.79
CA MET A 53 -8.25 0.62 3.66
C MET A 53 -7.61 -0.48 2.81
N SER A 54 -7.66 -0.37 1.50
CA SER A 54 -7.17 -1.43 0.60
C SER A 54 -5.66 -1.67 0.63
N VAL A 55 -4.88 -0.88 1.35
CA VAL A 55 -3.44 -1.19 1.56
C VAL A 55 -3.26 -2.57 2.19
N PHE A 56 -4.21 -3.01 3.03
CA PHE A 56 -4.16 -4.33 3.69
C PHE A 56 -4.16 -5.49 2.69
N LYS A 57 -4.52 -5.26 1.43
CA LYS A 57 -4.51 -6.30 0.39
C LYS A 57 -3.12 -6.83 0.08
N VAL A 58 -2.07 -6.04 0.32
CA VAL A 58 -0.68 -6.53 0.27
C VAL A 58 -0.43 -7.56 1.38
N HIS A 59 -0.86 -7.26 2.58
CA HIS A 59 -0.79 -8.16 3.74
C HIS A 59 -1.52 -9.47 3.45
N GLN A 60 -2.73 -9.35 2.90
CA GLN A 60 -3.54 -10.49 2.50
C GLN A 60 -2.83 -11.38 1.48
N ALA A 61 -2.25 -10.80 0.45
CA ALA A 61 -1.55 -11.54 -0.60
C ALA A 61 -0.35 -12.32 -0.04
N LEU A 62 0.43 -11.70 0.85
CA LEU A 62 1.57 -12.34 1.49
C LEU A 62 1.12 -13.53 2.35
N ALA A 63 0.10 -13.35 3.17
CA ALA A 63 -0.41 -14.42 4.04
C ALA A 63 -0.99 -15.59 3.24
N LEU A 64 -1.76 -15.30 2.19
CA LEU A 64 -2.35 -16.32 1.33
C LEU A 64 -1.28 -17.12 0.60
N CYS A 65 -0.30 -16.45 0.01
CA CYS A 65 0.79 -17.11 -0.71
C CYS A 65 1.65 -17.98 0.21
N ASN A 66 1.91 -17.52 1.43
CA ASN A 66 2.63 -18.30 2.42
C ASN A 66 1.85 -19.56 2.83
N ASP A 67 0.55 -19.42 3.06
CA ASP A 67 -0.31 -20.54 3.43
C ASP A 67 -0.38 -21.58 2.31
N PHE A 68 -0.56 -21.12 1.07
CA PHE A 68 -0.62 -22.00 -0.11
C PHE A 68 0.69 -22.74 -0.32
N ASP A 69 1.82 -22.07 -0.14
CA ASP A 69 3.13 -22.73 -0.23
C ASP A 69 3.28 -23.83 0.82
N ASN A 70 2.92 -23.54 2.07
CA ASN A 70 3.00 -24.51 3.16
C ASN A 70 2.09 -25.74 2.92
N LYS A 71 0.98 -25.57 2.21
CA LYS A 71 0.02 -26.61 1.88
C LYS A 71 0.28 -27.29 0.53
N GLY A 72 1.26 -26.83 -0.23
CA GLY A 72 1.54 -27.32 -1.57
C GLY A 72 0.43 -27.01 -2.58
N ILE A 73 -0.31 -25.91 -2.39
CA ILE A 73 -1.40 -25.49 -3.29
C ILE A 73 -0.87 -24.47 -4.29
N SER A 74 -1.12 -24.72 -5.57
CA SER A 74 -0.71 -23.83 -6.66
C SER A 74 -1.63 -22.60 -6.74
N LEU A 75 -1.05 -21.44 -7.08
CA LEU A 75 -1.83 -20.26 -7.42
C LEU A 75 -2.65 -20.44 -8.70
N ASP A 76 -2.34 -21.44 -9.52
CA ASP A 76 -3.11 -21.76 -10.72
C ASP A 76 -4.30 -22.68 -10.45
N THR A 77 -4.58 -22.94 -9.18
CA THR A 77 -5.81 -23.66 -8.76
C THR A 77 -7.03 -22.89 -9.23
N LEU A 78 -7.91 -23.60 -9.95
CA LEU A 78 -9.15 -23.04 -10.48
C LEU A 78 -10.19 -22.88 -9.38
N VAL A 79 -10.86 -21.74 -9.36
CA VAL A 79 -11.95 -21.43 -8.45
C VAL A 79 -13.22 -21.16 -9.26
N ASN A 80 -14.30 -21.81 -8.88
CA ASN A 80 -15.62 -21.58 -9.47
C ASN A 80 -16.48 -20.81 -8.47
N ILE A 81 -16.89 -19.61 -8.85
CA ILE A 81 -17.60 -18.69 -7.96
C ILE A 81 -19.01 -18.48 -8.46
N ASN A 82 -20.01 -18.75 -7.64
CA ASN A 82 -21.38 -18.38 -7.92
C ASN A 82 -21.54 -16.86 -7.84
N ARG A 83 -21.93 -16.24 -8.94
CA ARG A 83 -22.07 -14.78 -9.03
C ARG A 83 -23.03 -14.21 -7.98
N ASP A 84 -24.08 -14.95 -7.62
CA ASP A 84 -25.06 -14.53 -6.62
C ASP A 84 -24.50 -14.40 -5.20
N LYS A 85 -23.33 -15.00 -4.93
CA LYS A 85 -22.63 -14.87 -3.65
C LYS A 85 -21.72 -13.63 -3.57
N LEU A 86 -21.59 -12.90 -4.67
CA LEU A 86 -20.78 -11.68 -4.73
C LEU A 86 -21.65 -10.45 -4.54
N ASP A 87 -21.07 -9.39 -4.00
CA ASP A 87 -21.74 -8.10 -3.83
C ASP A 87 -21.74 -7.36 -5.17
N PRO A 88 -22.93 -7.11 -5.77
CA PRO A 88 -23.01 -6.40 -7.04
C PRO A 88 -22.77 -4.90 -6.92
N LYS A 89 -22.74 -4.35 -5.71
CA LYS A 89 -22.64 -2.90 -5.45
C LYS A 89 -21.23 -2.45 -5.06
N THR A 90 -20.38 -3.35 -4.59
CA THR A 90 -19.03 -2.98 -4.19
C THR A 90 -18.14 -2.75 -5.42
N TRP A 91 -17.03 -2.04 -5.23
CA TRP A 91 -16.04 -1.88 -6.29
C TRP A 91 -15.46 -3.23 -6.68
N SER A 92 -15.74 -3.67 -7.90
CA SER A 92 -15.31 -4.99 -8.38
C SER A 92 -15.20 -5.01 -9.91
N PRO A 93 -14.03 -4.67 -10.47
CA PRO A 93 -13.77 -4.82 -11.90
C PRO A 93 -13.95 -6.26 -12.39
N MET A 94 -13.67 -7.25 -11.54
CA MET A 94 -13.87 -8.67 -11.85
C MET A 94 -15.31 -8.96 -12.30
N LEU A 95 -16.30 -8.39 -11.63
CA LEU A 95 -17.70 -8.58 -11.98
C LEU A 95 -18.05 -8.07 -13.39
N LYS A 96 -17.33 -7.07 -13.86
CA LYS A 96 -17.53 -6.49 -15.20
C LYS A 96 -16.86 -7.32 -16.29
N ASP A 97 -15.76 -7.98 -15.95
CA ASP A 97 -14.95 -8.73 -16.93
C ASP A 97 -15.51 -10.13 -17.21
N TYR A 98 -16.30 -10.67 -16.30
CA TYR A 98 -16.89 -12.01 -16.42
C TYR A 98 -18.41 -11.91 -16.52
N SER A 99 -19.00 -12.76 -17.38
CA SER A 99 -20.44 -12.87 -17.54
C SER A 99 -20.93 -14.25 -17.09
N GLY A 100 -22.24 -14.39 -16.92
CA GLY A 100 -22.87 -15.66 -16.56
C GLY A 100 -22.97 -15.90 -15.06
N PRO A 101 -23.67 -16.99 -14.67
CA PRO A 101 -23.96 -17.27 -13.26
C PRO A 101 -22.77 -17.80 -12.47
N VAL A 102 -21.75 -18.33 -13.15
CA VAL A 102 -20.53 -18.86 -12.53
C VAL A 102 -19.32 -18.19 -13.15
N ILE A 103 -18.45 -17.68 -12.28
CA ILE A 103 -17.15 -17.10 -12.67
C ILE A 103 -16.08 -18.13 -12.38
N SER A 104 -15.32 -18.55 -13.40
CA SER A 104 -14.21 -19.49 -13.25
C SER A 104 -12.89 -18.79 -13.54
N LEU A 105 -12.01 -18.74 -12.55
CA LEU A 105 -10.70 -18.15 -12.68
C LEU A 105 -9.75 -18.77 -11.64
N THR A 106 -8.47 -18.50 -11.78
CA THR A 106 -7.45 -19.02 -10.85
C THR A 106 -7.31 -18.13 -9.61
N VAL A 107 -6.71 -18.67 -8.56
CA VAL A 107 -6.32 -17.87 -7.38
C VAL A 107 -5.35 -16.76 -7.79
N ARG A 108 -4.45 -17.04 -8.74
CA ARG A 108 -3.55 -16.04 -9.33
C ARG A 108 -4.34 -14.86 -9.90
N ASP A 109 -5.42 -15.12 -10.62
CA ASP A 109 -6.28 -14.07 -11.18
C ASP A 109 -6.98 -13.27 -10.07
N LEU A 110 -7.46 -13.94 -9.02
CA LEU A 110 -8.06 -13.26 -7.86
C LEU A 110 -7.06 -12.31 -7.19
N LEU A 111 -5.82 -12.75 -7.00
CA LEU A 111 -4.76 -11.91 -6.45
C LEU A 111 -4.43 -10.74 -7.38
N ARG A 112 -4.40 -10.99 -8.69
CA ARG A 112 -4.12 -9.93 -9.66
C ARG A 112 -5.21 -8.86 -9.63
N TYR A 113 -6.49 -9.22 -9.61
CA TYR A 113 -7.60 -8.27 -9.46
C TYR A 113 -7.48 -7.49 -8.14
N THR A 114 -7.18 -8.19 -7.06
CA THR A 114 -7.05 -7.59 -5.71
C THR A 114 -5.93 -6.56 -5.65
N LEU A 115 -4.77 -6.89 -6.20
CA LEU A 115 -3.58 -6.03 -6.10
C LEU A 115 -3.54 -4.92 -7.16
N THR A 116 -3.95 -5.21 -8.41
CA THR A 116 -3.83 -4.22 -9.49
C THR A 116 -5.02 -3.28 -9.58
N GLN A 117 -6.22 -3.74 -9.25
CA GLN A 117 -7.46 -2.99 -9.38
C GLN A 117 -8.22 -2.84 -8.06
N SER A 118 -7.66 -3.35 -6.98
CA SER A 118 -8.26 -3.26 -5.64
C SER A 118 -9.67 -3.86 -5.57
N ASP A 119 -9.88 -5.01 -6.19
CA ASP A 119 -11.18 -5.66 -6.29
C ASP A 119 -11.65 -6.17 -4.93
N ASN A 120 -12.80 -5.68 -4.48
CA ASN A 120 -13.31 -6.00 -3.15
C ASN A 120 -13.94 -7.39 -3.08
N ASN A 121 -14.63 -7.84 -4.13
CA ASN A 121 -15.18 -9.20 -4.15
C ASN A 121 -14.07 -10.25 -4.13
N ALA A 122 -13.03 -10.08 -4.92
CA ALA A 122 -11.90 -10.99 -4.92
C ALA A 122 -11.24 -11.08 -3.53
N SER A 123 -11.01 -9.93 -2.88
CA SER A 123 -10.46 -9.88 -1.53
C SER A 123 -11.38 -10.55 -0.51
N ASN A 124 -12.66 -10.21 -0.51
CA ASN A 124 -13.65 -10.79 0.43
C ASN A 124 -13.74 -12.31 0.28
N LEU A 125 -13.73 -12.81 -0.96
CA LEU A 125 -13.79 -14.24 -1.26
C LEU A 125 -12.56 -14.97 -0.69
N MET A 126 -11.37 -14.43 -0.90
CA MET A 126 -10.14 -15.05 -0.41
C MET A 126 -10.10 -15.07 1.12
N PHE A 127 -10.58 -14.03 1.80
CA PHE A 127 -10.71 -14.04 3.26
C PHE A 127 -11.72 -15.06 3.77
N LYS A 128 -12.82 -15.21 3.05
CA LYS A 128 -13.88 -16.15 3.45
C LYS A 128 -13.49 -17.61 3.25
N ASP A 129 -12.89 -17.93 2.10
CA ASP A 129 -12.74 -19.32 1.67
C ASP A 129 -11.30 -19.84 1.74
N MET A 130 -10.31 -19.01 1.94
CA MET A 130 -8.90 -19.39 1.89
C MET A 130 -8.16 -19.08 3.19
N VAL A 131 -7.63 -17.86 3.33
CA VAL A 131 -6.92 -17.41 4.53
C VAL A 131 -7.69 -16.24 5.11
N ASN A 132 -8.18 -16.40 6.35
CA ASN A 132 -9.04 -15.40 6.98
C ASN A 132 -8.25 -14.21 7.55
N VAL A 133 -8.99 -13.23 8.04
CA VAL A 133 -8.43 -11.99 8.60
C VAL A 133 -7.50 -12.27 9.78
N ALA A 134 -7.91 -13.15 10.71
CA ALA A 134 -7.10 -13.48 11.89
C ALA A 134 -5.79 -14.16 11.51
N GLN A 135 -5.82 -15.07 10.54
CA GLN A 135 -4.61 -15.74 10.04
C GLN A 135 -3.68 -14.74 9.35
N THR A 136 -4.23 -13.83 8.57
CA THR A 136 -3.48 -12.75 7.91
C THR A 136 -2.80 -11.87 8.94
N ASP A 137 -3.54 -11.39 9.93
CA ASP A 137 -3.03 -10.53 11.00
C ASP A 137 -1.89 -11.22 11.76
N SER A 138 -2.07 -12.48 12.13
CA SER A 138 -1.05 -13.26 12.85
C SER A 138 0.20 -13.47 12.02
N PHE A 139 0.07 -13.76 10.74
CA PHE A 139 1.22 -13.96 9.86
C PHE A 139 2.02 -12.66 9.70
N ILE A 140 1.36 -11.55 9.44
CA ILE A 140 2.05 -10.25 9.28
C ILE A 140 2.74 -9.83 10.58
N ALA A 141 2.20 -10.17 11.75
CA ALA A 141 2.85 -9.91 13.03
C ALA A 141 4.20 -10.64 13.19
N THR A 142 4.49 -11.67 12.37
CA THR A 142 5.81 -12.29 12.31
C THR A 142 6.80 -11.51 11.46
N LEU A 143 6.33 -10.56 10.64
CA LEU A 143 7.16 -9.81 9.68
C LEU A 143 7.45 -8.37 10.13
N ILE A 144 6.50 -7.72 10.81
CA ILE A 144 6.61 -6.35 11.30
C ILE A 144 6.12 -6.26 12.75
N PRO A 145 6.48 -5.19 13.49
CA PRO A 145 6.09 -5.09 14.89
C PRO A 145 4.57 -5.16 15.10
N ARG A 146 4.16 -5.98 16.05
CA ARG A 146 2.74 -6.15 16.42
C ARG A 146 2.07 -4.81 16.76
N SER A 147 2.80 -3.91 17.41
CA SER A 147 2.31 -2.59 17.81
C SER A 147 2.04 -1.65 16.64
N SER A 148 2.55 -1.97 15.43
CA SER A 148 2.48 -1.08 14.29
C SER A 148 1.19 -1.19 13.49
N PHE A 149 0.42 -2.27 13.64
CA PHE A 149 -0.75 -2.51 12.78
C PHE A 149 -1.77 -3.43 13.44
N GLN A 150 -2.96 -3.46 12.86
CA GLN A 150 -3.99 -4.45 13.14
C GLN A 150 -4.86 -4.65 11.91
N ILE A 151 -5.17 -5.90 11.58
CA ILE A 151 -6.17 -6.28 10.59
C ILE A 151 -7.24 -7.07 11.31
N ALA A 152 -8.44 -6.50 11.43
CA ALA A 152 -9.55 -7.05 12.20
C ALA A 152 -10.79 -7.35 11.36
N TYR A 153 -10.93 -6.70 10.20
CA TYR A 153 -12.15 -6.75 9.40
C TYR A 153 -11.87 -6.93 7.91
N THR A 154 -12.83 -7.52 7.19
CA THR A 154 -12.85 -7.57 5.73
C THR A 154 -13.39 -6.27 5.15
N GLU A 155 -13.21 -6.07 3.84
CA GLU A 155 -13.83 -4.94 3.13
C GLU A 155 -15.36 -4.97 3.26
N GLU A 156 -15.96 -6.14 3.17
CA GLU A 156 -17.41 -6.32 3.32
C GLU A 156 -17.89 -5.81 4.68
N GLU A 157 -17.19 -6.16 5.75
CA GLU A 157 -17.52 -5.72 7.11
C GLU A 157 -17.35 -4.21 7.28
N MET A 158 -16.29 -3.63 6.71
CA MET A 158 -16.07 -2.18 6.75
C MET A 158 -17.10 -1.41 5.92
N SER A 159 -17.55 -1.96 4.79
CA SER A 159 -18.63 -1.37 3.98
C SER A 159 -19.96 -1.35 4.72
N ALA A 160 -20.24 -2.39 5.52
CA ALA A 160 -21.46 -2.48 6.31
C ALA A 160 -21.45 -1.53 7.52
N ASP A 161 -20.27 -1.27 8.09
CA ASP A 161 -20.07 -0.35 9.22
C ASP A 161 -18.73 0.37 9.03
N HIS A 162 -18.79 1.61 8.55
CA HIS A 162 -17.62 2.41 8.22
C HIS A 162 -16.70 2.69 9.42
N ASN A 163 -17.22 2.66 10.65
CA ASN A 163 -16.40 2.84 11.84
C ASN A 163 -15.38 1.71 12.03
N LYS A 164 -15.66 0.53 11.50
CA LYS A 164 -14.75 -0.61 11.54
C LYS A 164 -13.44 -0.36 10.76
N ALA A 165 -13.45 0.56 9.80
CA ALA A 165 -12.25 0.92 9.04
C ALA A 165 -11.13 1.44 9.94
N TYR A 166 -11.45 2.11 11.04
CA TYR A 166 -10.46 2.61 12.00
C TYR A 166 -9.81 1.50 12.83
N SER A 167 -10.36 0.30 12.81
CA SER A 167 -9.79 -0.87 13.49
C SER A 167 -8.85 -1.70 12.61
N ASN A 168 -8.79 -1.41 11.30
CA ASN A 168 -7.76 -1.90 10.38
C ASN A 168 -6.73 -0.80 10.22
N TYR A 169 -5.82 -0.68 11.17
CA TYR A 169 -4.90 0.46 11.22
C TYR A 169 -3.45 0.04 11.02
N THR A 170 -2.63 1.01 10.66
CA THR A 170 -1.17 0.87 10.59
C THR A 170 -0.50 2.18 11.01
N SER A 171 0.77 2.07 11.43
CA SER A 171 1.67 3.21 11.38
C SER A 171 2.25 3.33 9.96
N PRO A 172 2.63 4.53 9.51
CA PRO A 172 3.32 4.68 8.24
C PRO A 172 4.59 3.82 8.14
N LEU A 173 5.39 3.77 9.19
CA LEU A 173 6.61 2.97 9.21
C LEU A 173 6.32 1.46 9.14
N GLY A 174 5.28 0.99 9.82
CA GLY A 174 4.90 -0.43 9.75
C GLY A 174 4.57 -0.86 8.32
N ALA A 175 3.78 -0.06 7.60
CA ALA A 175 3.46 -0.32 6.20
C ALA A 175 4.71 -0.21 5.30
N ALA A 176 5.55 0.80 5.53
CA ALA A 176 6.79 0.97 4.79
C ALA A 176 7.77 -0.19 5.03
N MET A 177 7.89 -0.67 6.26
CA MET A 177 8.74 -1.82 6.57
C MET A 177 8.29 -3.07 5.85
N LEU A 178 6.99 -3.35 5.80
CA LEU A 178 6.47 -4.51 5.09
C LEU A 178 6.77 -4.42 3.59
N MET A 179 6.48 -3.29 2.97
CA MET A 179 6.74 -3.07 1.55
C MET A 179 8.25 -3.16 1.24
N ASN A 180 9.09 -2.54 2.06
CA ASN A 180 10.54 -2.58 1.91
C ASN A 180 11.06 -4.01 2.01
N ARG A 181 10.65 -4.78 3.03
CA ARG A 181 11.05 -6.17 3.20
C ARG A 181 10.60 -7.05 2.05
N LEU A 182 9.39 -6.81 1.53
CA LEU A 182 8.86 -7.52 0.37
C LEU A 182 9.80 -7.40 -0.85
N PHE A 183 10.43 -6.25 -1.03
CA PHE A 183 11.29 -5.98 -2.19
C PHE A 183 12.78 -6.25 -1.92
N THR A 184 13.20 -6.41 -0.67
CA THR A 184 14.63 -6.52 -0.32
C THR A 184 15.01 -7.81 0.38
N GLU A 185 14.04 -8.61 0.86
CA GLU A 185 14.30 -9.84 1.60
C GLU A 185 13.42 -10.98 1.09
N GLY A 186 13.82 -12.22 1.35
CA GLY A 186 12.97 -13.38 1.14
C GLY A 186 12.03 -13.58 2.33
N LEU A 187 10.74 -13.40 2.12
CA LEU A 187 9.72 -13.51 3.17
C LEU A 187 8.89 -14.80 3.05
N ILE A 188 8.66 -15.24 1.84
CA ILE A 188 7.87 -16.41 1.48
C ILE A 188 8.56 -17.11 0.31
N ASP A 189 7.95 -18.14 -0.27
CA ASP A 189 8.44 -18.79 -1.47
C ASP A 189 8.78 -17.79 -2.59
N ASP A 190 9.96 -17.93 -3.20
CA ASP A 190 10.50 -16.99 -4.18
C ASP A 190 9.57 -16.73 -5.36
N GLU A 191 8.97 -17.78 -5.92
CA GLU A 191 8.08 -17.65 -7.09
C GLU A 191 6.83 -16.83 -6.74
N LYS A 192 6.22 -17.12 -5.59
CA LYS A 192 5.02 -16.43 -5.13
C LYS A 192 5.34 -14.99 -4.73
N GLN A 193 6.48 -14.77 -4.08
CA GLN A 193 6.92 -13.42 -3.74
C GLN A 193 7.20 -12.59 -4.98
N SER A 194 7.86 -13.15 -5.99
CA SER A 194 8.10 -12.49 -7.28
C SER A 194 6.80 -12.15 -7.98
N PHE A 195 5.81 -13.03 -7.91
CA PHE A 195 4.48 -12.76 -8.46
C PHE A 195 3.85 -11.52 -7.80
N ILE A 196 3.90 -11.42 -6.47
CA ILE A 196 3.37 -10.27 -5.74
C ILE A 196 4.09 -8.99 -6.15
N LYS A 197 5.42 -9.00 -6.18
CA LYS A 197 6.23 -7.84 -6.57
C LYS A 197 5.90 -7.36 -7.98
N ASN A 198 5.87 -8.28 -8.94
CA ASN A 198 5.57 -7.95 -10.34
C ASN A 198 4.13 -7.46 -10.50
N THR A 199 3.20 -8.02 -9.76
CA THR A 199 1.79 -7.60 -9.79
C THR A 199 1.61 -6.19 -9.24
N LEU A 200 2.33 -5.82 -8.17
CA LEU A 200 2.29 -4.45 -7.63
C LEU A 200 2.87 -3.41 -8.60
N LYS A 201 3.78 -3.79 -9.49
CA LYS A 201 4.26 -2.92 -10.57
C LYS A 201 3.18 -2.64 -11.62
N GLU A 202 2.15 -3.46 -11.70
CA GLU A 202 1.03 -3.32 -12.62
C GLU A 202 -0.17 -2.59 -12.00
N CYS A 203 -0.02 -2.00 -10.81
CA CYS A 203 -1.11 -1.29 -10.11
C CYS A 203 -1.72 -0.21 -10.99
N LYS A 204 -3.06 -0.25 -11.10
CA LYS A 204 -3.84 0.65 -11.96
C LYS A 204 -4.62 1.70 -11.18
N THR A 205 -4.67 1.59 -9.86
CA THR A 205 -5.43 2.52 -9.01
C THR A 205 -4.55 3.64 -8.49
N GLY A 206 -5.15 4.80 -8.21
CA GLY A 206 -4.51 5.91 -7.52
C GLY A 206 -3.23 6.40 -8.17
N VAL A 207 -3.17 6.45 -9.51
CA VAL A 207 -2.00 6.95 -10.25
C VAL A 207 -1.81 8.45 -10.09
N ASP A 208 -2.77 9.13 -9.50
CA ASP A 208 -2.73 10.55 -9.13
C ASP A 208 -2.08 10.82 -7.76
N ARG A 209 -1.57 9.79 -7.08
CA ARG A 209 -0.93 9.88 -5.77
C ARG A 209 0.59 9.80 -5.89
N ILE A 210 1.24 8.83 -5.26
CA ILE A 210 2.71 8.71 -5.30
C ILE A 210 3.25 8.63 -6.73
N ALA A 211 2.56 7.93 -7.62
CA ALA A 211 2.98 7.76 -9.00
C ALA A 211 2.92 9.04 -9.84
N ALA A 212 2.04 9.98 -9.50
CA ALA A 212 1.76 11.16 -10.35
C ALA A 212 3.02 11.91 -10.81
N PRO A 213 3.95 12.31 -9.93
CA PRO A 213 5.15 13.03 -10.37
C PRO A 213 6.19 12.12 -11.04
N LEU A 214 5.99 10.80 -11.04
CA LEU A 214 6.95 9.81 -11.53
C LEU A 214 6.61 9.26 -12.91
N LEU A 215 5.37 9.43 -13.38
CA LEU A 215 4.86 8.81 -14.61
C LEU A 215 5.63 9.25 -15.87
N ASP A 216 6.14 10.46 -15.89
CA ASP A 216 6.92 11.02 -17.00
C ASP A 216 8.44 10.93 -16.80
N LYS A 217 8.90 10.27 -15.73
CA LYS A 217 10.32 10.15 -15.41
C LYS A 217 10.90 8.87 -16.00
N GLU A 218 11.79 9.04 -16.96
CA GLU A 218 12.46 7.91 -17.62
C GLU A 218 13.30 7.11 -16.62
N GLY A 219 13.21 5.79 -16.71
CA GLY A 219 14.01 4.86 -15.90
C GLY A 219 13.52 4.67 -14.47
N VAL A 220 12.40 5.29 -14.09
CA VAL A 220 11.80 5.10 -12.76
C VAL A 220 10.83 3.92 -12.81
N VAL A 221 11.00 2.99 -11.87
CA VAL A 221 10.09 1.84 -11.70
C VAL A 221 9.36 2.01 -10.38
N ILE A 222 8.03 1.89 -10.41
CA ILE A 222 7.18 1.97 -9.23
C ILE A 222 6.31 0.72 -9.09
N ALA A 223 6.25 0.23 -7.86
CA ALA A 223 5.28 -0.78 -7.43
C ALA A 223 4.52 -0.18 -6.25
N HIS A 224 3.18 -0.24 -6.25
CA HIS A 224 2.44 0.39 -5.17
C HIS A 224 1.07 -0.25 -4.94
N LYS A 225 0.48 0.10 -3.77
CA LYS A 225 -0.89 -0.26 -3.41
C LYS A 225 -1.54 0.93 -2.73
N THR A 226 -2.72 1.29 -3.20
CA THR A 226 -3.53 2.39 -2.66
C THR A 226 -4.60 1.89 -1.69
N GLY A 227 -5.12 2.80 -0.89
CA GLY A 227 -6.29 2.58 -0.06
C GLY A 227 -7.10 3.87 0.06
N SER A 228 -8.40 3.80 -0.21
CA SER A 228 -9.30 4.96 -0.15
C SER A 228 -10.43 4.70 0.82
N GLY A 229 -10.68 5.65 1.69
CA GLY A 229 -11.70 5.54 2.72
C GLY A 229 -13.01 6.18 2.34
N TYR A 230 -13.91 6.17 3.30
CA TYR A 230 -15.26 6.68 3.17
C TYR A 230 -15.31 8.16 3.56
N VAL A 231 -16.27 8.88 2.96
CA VAL A 231 -16.62 10.23 3.41
C VAL A 231 -17.67 10.08 4.53
N ASN A 232 -17.41 10.65 5.69
CA ASN A 232 -18.32 10.57 6.82
C ASN A 232 -19.44 11.62 6.72
N GLU A 233 -20.35 11.63 7.72
CA GLU A 233 -21.50 12.54 7.78
C GLU A 233 -21.09 14.02 7.78
N ASN A 234 -19.90 14.34 8.26
CA ASN A 234 -19.38 15.71 8.29
C ASN A 234 -18.62 16.11 7.02
N GLY A 235 -18.66 15.27 5.99
CA GLY A 235 -17.94 15.51 4.74
C GLY A 235 -16.44 15.31 4.85
N VAL A 236 -15.97 14.59 5.87
CA VAL A 236 -14.55 14.31 6.10
C VAL A 236 -14.18 12.97 5.47
N LEU A 237 -13.14 12.98 4.66
CA LEU A 237 -12.58 11.77 4.03
C LEU A 237 -11.74 11.01 5.06
N ALA A 238 -12.16 9.80 5.40
CA ALA A 238 -11.56 9.01 6.47
C ALA A 238 -10.12 8.61 6.17
N ALA A 239 -9.82 8.28 4.91
CA ALA A 239 -8.48 7.81 4.52
C ALA A 239 -8.22 8.01 3.02
N HIS A 240 -6.96 8.31 2.67
CA HIS A 240 -6.53 8.43 1.27
C HIS A 240 -5.04 8.13 1.19
N ASN A 241 -4.69 6.86 0.94
CA ASN A 241 -3.37 6.30 1.20
C ASN A 241 -2.69 5.77 -0.04
N ASP A 242 -1.37 5.71 -0.01
CA ASP A 242 -0.55 5.02 -1.00
C ASP A 242 0.75 4.54 -0.36
N VAL A 243 1.18 3.33 -0.68
CA VAL A 243 2.45 2.77 -0.23
C VAL A 243 3.18 2.22 -1.45
N ALA A 244 4.41 2.66 -1.67
CA ALA A 244 5.16 2.36 -2.89
C ALA A 244 6.60 1.95 -2.60
N TYR A 245 7.13 1.08 -3.47
CA TYR A 245 8.56 0.82 -3.60
C TYR A 245 9.01 1.35 -4.96
N ILE A 246 10.04 2.17 -4.97
CA ILE A 246 10.48 2.94 -6.14
C ILE A 246 11.96 2.71 -6.38
N CYS A 247 12.33 2.40 -7.63
CA CYS A 247 13.71 2.29 -8.08
C CYS A 247 14.01 3.44 -9.03
N LEU A 248 15.04 4.22 -8.71
CA LEU A 248 15.51 5.34 -9.51
C LEU A 248 16.66 4.93 -10.42
N PRO A 249 16.88 5.65 -11.54
CA PRO A 249 17.96 5.32 -12.46
C PRO A 249 19.37 5.58 -11.91
N ASN A 250 19.51 6.29 -10.76
CA ASN A 250 20.77 6.55 -10.08
C ASN A 250 21.14 5.49 -9.03
N ASN A 251 20.56 4.30 -9.12
CA ASN A 251 20.75 3.18 -8.19
C ASN A 251 20.25 3.41 -6.76
N ILE A 252 19.43 4.44 -6.54
CA ILE A 252 18.70 4.62 -5.29
C ILE A 252 17.36 3.89 -5.42
N SER A 253 17.03 3.10 -4.40
CA SER A 253 15.69 2.54 -4.22
C SER A 253 15.14 3.03 -2.90
N TYR A 254 13.84 3.29 -2.86
CA TYR A 254 13.21 3.75 -1.62
C TYR A 254 11.77 3.26 -1.51
N THR A 255 11.34 3.15 -0.27
CA THR A 255 9.94 2.89 0.06
C THR A 255 9.35 4.20 0.58
N LEU A 256 8.17 4.55 0.09
CA LEU A 256 7.41 5.71 0.53
C LEU A 256 6.02 5.27 0.93
N ALA A 257 5.63 5.54 2.18
CA ALA A 257 4.29 5.29 2.70
C ALA A 257 3.67 6.62 3.09
N VAL A 258 2.49 6.93 2.55
CA VAL A 258 1.75 8.15 2.86
C VAL A 258 0.32 7.76 3.23
N PHE A 259 -0.08 8.13 4.45
CA PHE A 259 -1.40 7.89 4.99
C PHE A 259 -2.06 9.23 5.32
N VAL A 260 -3.16 9.53 4.65
CA VAL A 260 -3.97 10.72 4.92
C VAL A 260 -5.20 10.27 5.71
N LYS A 261 -5.47 10.92 6.82
CA LYS A 261 -6.57 10.56 7.74
C LYS A 261 -7.41 11.79 8.06
N ASP A 262 -8.74 11.59 8.10
CA ASP A 262 -9.72 12.59 8.49
C ASP A 262 -9.51 13.93 7.76
N PHE A 263 -9.46 13.86 6.45
CA PHE A 263 -9.14 14.98 5.57
C PHE A 263 -10.38 15.80 5.26
N LYS A 264 -10.29 17.11 5.52
CA LYS A 264 -11.35 18.08 5.21
C LYS A 264 -11.16 18.60 3.79
N GLY A 265 -11.66 17.87 2.82
CA GLY A 265 -11.54 18.18 1.40
C GLY A 265 -11.95 16.97 0.57
N ASN A 266 -11.80 17.09 -0.75
CA ASN A 266 -12.13 16.00 -1.66
C ASN A 266 -10.92 15.10 -1.94
N GLU A 267 -11.16 13.99 -2.64
CA GLU A 267 -10.13 13.02 -2.99
C GLU A 267 -9.03 13.63 -3.86
N SER A 268 -9.38 14.50 -4.81
CA SER A 268 -8.42 15.18 -5.67
C SER A 268 -7.44 16.03 -4.86
N GLN A 269 -7.94 16.76 -3.87
CA GLN A 269 -7.11 17.58 -2.98
C GLN A 269 -6.21 16.72 -2.11
N ALA A 270 -6.71 15.61 -1.58
CA ALA A 270 -5.91 14.65 -0.82
C ALA A 270 -4.80 14.06 -1.69
N SER A 271 -5.12 13.69 -2.94
CA SER A 271 -4.12 13.19 -3.90
C SER A 271 -3.01 14.20 -4.17
N GLN A 272 -3.34 15.50 -4.23
CA GLN A 272 -2.33 16.56 -4.43
C GLN A 272 -1.31 16.60 -3.29
N TYR A 273 -1.73 16.43 -2.04
CA TYR A 273 -0.80 16.34 -0.91
C TYR A 273 0.13 15.13 -1.03
N VAL A 274 -0.42 13.97 -1.38
CA VAL A 274 0.38 12.76 -1.57
C VAL A 274 1.37 12.92 -2.72
N ALA A 275 0.91 13.45 -3.85
CA ALA A 275 1.76 13.70 -5.03
C ALA A 275 2.86 14.72 -4.73
N HIS A 276 2.56 15.76 -3.98
CA HIS A 276 3.55 16.78 -3.60
C HIS A 276 4.65 16.18 -2.71
N ILE A 277 4.28 15.38 -1.72
CA ILE A 277 5.26 14.66 -0.88
C ILE A 277 6.14 13.75 -1.75
N SER A 278 5.53 12.99 -2.66
CA SER A 278 6.26 12.12 -3.58
C SER A 278 7.25 12.90 -4.47
N ALA A 279 6.81 14.04 -5.02
CA ALA A 279 7.65 14.89 -5.87
C ALA A 279 8.88 15.43 -5.12
N VAL A 280 8.69 15.88 -3.88
CA VAL A 280 9.77 16.41 -3.05
C VAL A 280 10.77 15.31 -2.69
N VAL A 281 10.28 14.12 -2.29
CA VAL A 281 11.15 12.97 -1.98
C VAL A 281 11.95 12.57 -3.22
N TYR A 282 11.29 12.43 -4.36
CA TYR A 282 11.94 12.11 -5.63
C TYR A 282 13.06 13.13 -5.96
N SER A 283 12.74 14.42 -5.91
CA SER A 283 13.72 15.48 -6.25
C SER A 283 14.94 15.43 -5.36
N LEU A 284 14.75 15.27 -4.05
CA LEU A 284 15.85 15.21 -3.09
C LEU A 284 16.72 13.98 -3.30
N LEU A 285 16.12 12.84 -3.59
CA LEU A 285 16.86 11.60 -3.81
C LEU A 285 17.58 11.58 -5.17
N MET A 286 17.01 12.21 -6.20
CA MET A 286 17.68 12.33 -7.49
C MET A 286 18.90 13.24 -7.42
N GLN A 287 18.94 14.20 -6.51
CA GLN A 287 20.09 15.07 -6.28
C GLN A 287 21.20 14.38 -5.47
N THR A 288 20.91 13.22 -4.90
CA THR A 288 21.84 12.51 -4.03
C THR A 288 22.77 11.63 -4.90
N SER A 289 24.08 11.79 -4.73
CA SER A 289 25.06 10.91 -5.37
C SER A 289 25.22 9.65 -4.55
N VAL A 290 24.99 8.48 -5.17
CA VAL A 290 25.34 7.20 -4.57
C VAL A 290 26.83 6.98 -4.81
N LYS A 291 27.60 6.99 -3.72
CA LYS A 291 29.02 6.61 -3.79
C LYS A 291 29.08 5.09 -3.91
N SER A 292 29.68 4.63 -4.97
CA SER A 292 29.98 3.22 -5.20
C SER A 292 30.98 2.69 -4.16
#